data_bf80da4ca3cbe73b1579e15e83c9d2f0
#
_entry.id   bf80da4ca3cbe73b1579e15e83c9d2f0
#
_cell.length_a   1.000
_cell.length_b   1.000
_cell.length_c   1.000
_cell.angle_alpha   90.00
_cell.angle_beta   90.00
_cell.angle_gamma   90.00
#
_symmetry.space_group_name_H-M   'P 1'
#
loop_
_entity.id
_entity.type
_entity.pdbx_description
1 polymer ?
#
loop_
_entity_poly.entity_id
_entity_poly.type
_entity_poly.pdbx_seq_one_letter_code
_entity_poly.pdbx_strand_id
1 'polypeptide(L)'
;LAPNIVPAHAAVEYYFRGFDESDINAEAEHFARDLFDRAVKCAEGAALMTETEMKCTLISHMPQFYHTLPLNRMVYEAALKVPELEYSEEEYDLAAELYKNTHGGQEIENRKDLLSTGVVPYSDGVINTTMGATDASDMTYFAPTIHCQGLERIPEAGGHNWIVSYLSGMAIGEKGGVQASKVLSQTAYDAFCDHSLIEECWDYYKKLNVPDYDTLKV
;
A
#
# COMPACT_ATOMS: atom_id res chain seq x y z
N LEU A 1 -11.74 31.31 1.37
CA LEU A 1 -12.06 32.16 2.50
C LEU A 1 -11.15 33.39 2.47
N ALA A 2 -11.69 34.59 2.71
CA ALA A 2 -10.88 35.80 2.82
C ALA A 2 -10.16 35.81 4.20
N PRO A 3 -8.91 36.29 4.30
CA PRO A 3 -8.12 36.23 5.53
C PRO A 3 -8.66 37.12 6.66
N ASN A 4 -9.59 38.01 6.35
CA ASN A 4 -10.26 38.93 7.31
C ASN A 4 -11.58 38.33 7.88
N ILE A 5 -11.93 37.09 7.53
CA ILE A 5 -13.13 36.41 8.04
C ILE A 5 -12.73 35.38 9.08
N VAL A 6 -13.27 35.56 10.29
CA VAL A 6 -13.13 34.55 11.35
C VAL A 6 -14.30 33.57 11.25
N PRO A 7 -14.06 32.29 10.90
CA PRO A 7 -15.12 31.30 10.79
C PRO A 7 -15.64 30.92 12.18
N ALA A 8 -16.96 30.74 12.32
CA ALA A 8 -17.56 30.21 13.56
C ALA A 8 -17.23 28.72 13.77
N HIS A 9 -16.89 28.01 12.69
CA HIS A 9 -16.49 26.61 12.71
C HIS A 9 -15.33 26.38 11.74
N ALA A 10 -14.33 25.65 12.17
CA ALA A 10 -13.23 25.16 11.35
C ALA A 10 -12.94 23.70 11.70
N ALA A 11 -12.54 22.90 10.73
CA ALA A 11 -12.14 21.50 10.94
C ALA A 11 -10.82 21.23 10.23
N VAL A 12 -10.04 20.36 10.83
CA VAL A 12 -8.80 19.82 10.24
C VAL A 12 -8.83 18.31 10.36
N GLU A 13 -8.26 17.63 9.39
CA GLU A 13 -8.12 16.18 9.37
C GLU A 13 -6.65 15.82 9.38
N TYR A 14 -6.29 14.82 10.17
CA TYR A 14 -4.93 14.32 10.32
C TYR A 14 -4.89 12.82 10.15
N TYR A 15 -3.78 12.34 9.57
CA TYR A 15 -3.42 10.93 9.54
C TYR A 15 -2.20 10.71 10.44
N PHE A 16 -2.32 9.77 11.37
CA PHE A 16 -1.22 9.33 12.23
C PHE A 16 -0.80 7.93 11.77
N ARG A 17 0.48 7.75 11.50
CA ARG A 17 1.02 6.50 10.99
C ARG A 17 2.21 6.09 11.82
N GLY A 18 2.24 4.81 12.20
CA GLY A 18 3.37 4.16 12.84
C GLY A 18 4.15 3.34 11.81
N PHE A 19 5.45 3.22 12.05
CA PHE A 19 6.35 2.41 11.25
C PHE A 19 7.58 2.05 12.06
N ASP A 20 8.03 0.80 12.00
CA ASP A 20 9.29 0.35 12.56
C ASP A 20 10.18 -0.21 11.43
N GLU A 21 11.33 0.40 11.21
CA GLU A 21 12.29 -0.01 10.18
C GLU A 21 13.05 -1.29 10.54
N SER A 22 13.08 -1.66 11.83
CA SER A 22 13.88 -2.80 12.31
C SER A 22 13.17 -4.14 12.16
N ASP A 23 11.84 -4.13 12.21
CA ASP A 23 11.01 -5.33 12.03
C ASP A 23 9.68 -4.94 11.40
N ILE A 24 9.39 -5.50 10.23
CA ILE A 24 8.14 -5.25 9.50
C ILE A 24 6.89 -5.71 10.26
N ASN A 25 7.02 -6.66 11.15
CA ASN A 25 5.94 -7.17 11.98
C ASN A 25 6.02 -6.63 13.43
N ALA A 26 6.90 -5.61 13.69
CA ALA A 26 6.93 -4.95 14.98
C ALA A 26 5.63 -4.16 15.23
N GLU A 27 5.26 -4.04 16.50
CA GLU A 27 4.04 -3.33 16.92
C GLU A 27 4.14 -1.81 16.68
N ALA A 28 3.92 -1.38 15.44
CA ALA A 28 3.89 0.04 15.07
C ALA A 28 2.59 0.75 15.51
N GLU A 29 1.57 0.01 15.90
CA GLU A 29 0.27 0.56 16.30
C GLU A 29 0.35 1.44 17.54
N HIS A 30 1.13 1.04 18.55
CA HIS A 30 1.34 1.85 19.75
C HIS A 30 1.89 3.23 19.43
N PHE A 31 2.79 3.32 18.46
CA PHE A 31 3.38 4.58 18.05
C PHE A 31 2.36 5.52 17.39
N ALA A 32 1.53 5.00 16.50
CA ALA A 32 0.46 5.80 15.85
C ALA A 32 -0.57 6.29 16.87
N ARG A 33 -0.96 5.45 17.83
CA ARG A 33 -1.88 5.81 18.92
C ARG A 33 -1.29 6.88 19.84
N ASP A 34 -0.02 6.74 20.23
CA ASP A 34 0.66 7.76 21.07
C ASP A 34 0.74 9.11 20.37
N LEU A 35 1.02 9.13 19.06
CA LEU A 35 0.98 10.35 18.25
C LEU A 35 -0.41 10.98 18.21
N PHE A 36 -1.46 10.16 18.04
CA PHE A 36 -2.85 10.63 18.07
C PHE A 36 -3.19 11.28 19.42
N ASP A 37 -2.93 10.59 20.53
CA ASP A 37 -3.21 11.09 21.87
C ASP A 37 -2.47 12.40 22.18
N ARG A 38 -1.23 12.53 21.72
CA ARG A 38 -0.45 13.77 21.82
C ARG A 38 -1.05 14.90 21.01
N ALA A 39 -1.52 14.62 19.79
CA ALA A 39 -2.17 15.61 18.94
C ALA A 39 -3.49 16.09 19.53
N VAL A 40 -4.28 15.20 20.12
CA VAL A 40 -5.51 15.57 20.86
C VAL A 40 -5.19 16.53 21.99
N LYS A 41 -4.17 16.26 22.82
CA LYS A 41 -3.73 17.17 23.89
C LYS A 41 -3.29 18.53 23.35
N CYS A 42 -2.62 18.57 22.21
CA CYS A 42 -2.24 19.84 21.57
C CYS A 42 -3.48 20.64 21.12
N ALA A 43 -4.49 19.96 20.57
CA ALA A 43 -5.74 20.60 20.14
C ALA A 43 -6.54 21.12 21.35
N GLU A 44 -6.61 20.37 22.46
CA GLU A 44 -7.21 20.81 23.73
C GLU A 44 -6.52 22.08 24.27
N GLY A 45 -5.17 22.07 24.27
CA GLY A 45 -4.39 23.24 24.68
C GLY A 45 -4.64 24.46 23.80
N ALA A 46 -4.73 24.27 22.47
CA ALA A 46 -5.04 25.35 21.54
C ALA A 46 -6.46 25.93 21.75
N ALA A 47 -7.44 25.06 21.98
CA ALA A 47 -8.80 25.48 22.28
C ALA A 47 -8.87 26.29 23.58
N LEU A 48 -8.16 25.85 24.61
CA LEU A 48 -8.07 26.58 25.89
C LEU A 48 -7.44 27.97 25.71
N MET A 49 -6.36 28.06 24.89
CA MET A 49 -5.67 29.34 24.63
C MET A 49 -6.52 30.33 23.84
N THR A 50 -7.45 29.86 23.04
CA THR A 50 -8.28 30.68 22.14
C THR A 50 -9.72 30.84 22.63
N GLU A 51 -10.05 30.31 23.82
CA GLU A 51 -11.40 30.32 24.39
C GLU A 51 -12.44 29.72 23.42
N THR A 52 -12.06 28.65 22.71
CA THR A 52 -12.92 27.90 21.79
C THR A 52 -13.22 26.49 22.31
N GLU A 53 -14.16 25.80 21.69
CA GLU A 53 -14.46 24.40 21.97
C GLU A 53 -13.81 23.50 20.90
N MET A 54 -13.19 22.39 21.34
CA MET A 54 -12.62 21.37 20.47
C MET A 54 -13.46 20.10 20.56
N LYS A 55 -13.67 19.47 19.41
CA LYS A 55 -14.23 18.14 19.29
C LYS A 55 -13.31 17.28 18.42
N CYS A 56 -12.83 16.16 18.98
CA CYS A 56 -12.12 15.15 18.22
C CYS A 56 -13.11 14.06 17.79
N THR A 57 -12.97 13.58 16.55
CA THR A 57 -13.71 12.44 16.02
C THR A 57 -12.72 11.53 15.33
N LEU A 58 -12.59 10.29 15.82
CA LEU A 58 -11.86 9.25 15.09
C LEU A 58 -12.73 8.80 13.92
N ILE A 59 -12.23 8.97 12.71
CA ILE A 59 -12.96 8.66 11.47
C ILE A 59 -12.75 7.20 11.09
N SER A 60 -11.49 6.74 11.13
CA SER A 60 -11.13 5.36 10.83
C SER A 60 -9.85 4.97 11.56
N HIS A 61 -9.69 3.68 11.76
CA HIS A 61 -8.49 3.04 12.26
C HIS A 61 -8.18 1.88 11.32
N MET A 62 -6.93 1.80 10.86
CA MET A 62 -6.43 0.71 10.05
C MET A 62 -5.30 0.04 10.83
N PRO A 63 -5.48 -1.22 11.25
CA PRO A 63 -4.47 -1.93 12.00
C PRO A 63 -3.25 -2.26 11.14
N GLN A 64 -2.17 -2.68 11.77
CA GLN A 64 -0.94 -3.09 11.11
C GLN A 64 -1.18 -4.27 10.16
N PHE A 65 -0.51 -4.27 9.02
CA PHE A 65 -0.47 -5.42 8.11
C PHE A 65 0.63 -6.40 8.54
N TYR A 66 0.28 -7.61 8.92
CA TYR A 66 1.23 -8.67 9.26
C TYR A 66 1.66 -9.45 8.02
N HIS A 67 2.94 -9.36 7.67
CA HIS A 67 3.49 -9.98 6.48
C HIS A 67 3.86 -11.45 6.73
N THR A 68 3.33 -12.35 5.90
CA THR A 68 3.67 -13.77 5.88
C THR A 68 4.74 -14.03 4.83
N LEU A 69 6.03 -13.99 5.21
CA LEU A 69 7.14 -14.08 4.26
C LEU A 69 7.13 -15.34 3.38
N PRO A 70 6.79 -16.56 3.87
CA PRO A 70 6.64 -17.72 2.99
C PRO A 70 5.58 -17.51 1.89
N LEU A 71 4.47 -16.84 2.19
CA LEU A 71 3.45 -16.52 1.20
C LEU A 71 3.96 -15.51 0.17
N ASN A 72 4.75 -14.53 0.58
CA ASN A 72 5.39 -13.58 -0.33
C ASN A 72 6.31 -14.31 -1.33
N ARG A 73 7.12 -15.26 -0.83
CA ARG A 73 7.98 -16.10 -1.69
C ARG A 73 7.16 -16.93 -2.66
N MET A 74 6.10 -17.56 -2.19
CA MET A 74 5.21 -18.39 -3.01
C MET A 74 4.58 -17.58 -4.16
N VAL A 75 4.14 -16.35 -3.89
CA VAL A 75 3.61 -15.44 -4.94
C VAL A 75 4.71 -15.03 -5.92
N TYR A 76 5.92 -14.75 -5.46
CA TYR A 76 7.04 -14.45 -6.33
C TYR A 76 7.38 -15.62 -7.26
N GLU A 77 7.46 -16.84 -6.74
CA GLU A 77 7.71 -18.04 -7.54
C GLU A 77 6.57 -18.31 -8.54
N ALA A 78 5.33 -18.05 -8.15
CA ALA A 78 4.20 -18.13 -9.06
C ALA A 78 4.30 -17.06 -10.18
N ALA A 79 4.71 -15.85 -9.83
CA ALA A 79 4.89 -14.78 -10.80
C ALA A 79 5.95 -15.11 -11.85
N LEU A 80 7.03 -15.81 -11.48
CA LEU A 80 8.06 -16.27 -12.43
C LEU A 80 7.56 -17.32 -13.44
N LYS A 81 6.44 -18.01 -13.15
CA LYS A 81 5.81 -18.98 -14.05
C LYS A 81 4.84 -18.34 -15.04
N VAL A 82 4.43 -17.11 -14.78
CA VAL A 82 3.50 -16.36 -15.62
C VAL A 82 4.29 -15.62 -16.69
N PRO A 83 3.89 -15.66 -17.98
CA PRO A 83 4.57 -14.91 -19.04
C PRO A 83 4.65 -13.42 -18.72
N GLU A 84 5.77 -12.79 -19.07
CA GLU A 84 5.95 -11.35 -18.93
C GLU A 84 4.91 -10.56 -19.73
N LEU A 85 4.68 -9.32 -19.33
CA LEU A 85 3.82 -8.40 -20.05
C LEU A 85 4.50 -7.93 -21.36
N GLU A 86 3.70 -7.82 -22.41
CA GLU A 86 4.11 -7.22 -23.66
C GLU A 86 3.33 -5.92 -23.89
N TYR A 87 4.05 -4.86 -24.22
CA TYR A 87 3.50 -3.56 -24.56
C TYR A 87 3.77 -3.21 -26.02
N SER A 88 2.81 -2.54 -26.65
CA SER A 88 2.98 -2.03 -28.00
C SER A 88 3.85 -0.76 -28.02
N GLU A 89 4.34 -0.37 -29.18
CA GLU A 89 5.10 0.87 -29.34
C GLU A 89 4.25 2.10 -28.99
N GLU A 90 2.93 2.06 -29.28
CA GLU A 90 1.99 3.13 -28.92
C GLU A 90 1.80 3.24 -27.41
N GLU A 91 1.82 2.12 -26.67
CA GLU A 91 1.75 2.13 -25.20
C GLU A 91 3.03 2.72 -24.58
N TYR A 92 4.20 2.42 -25.14
CA TYR A 92 5.45 3.06 -24.72
C TYR A 92 5.48 4.55 -25.07
N ASP A 93 4.95 4.96 -26.22
CA ASP A 93 4.84 6.37 -26.60
C ASP A 93 3.91 7.12 -25.65
N LEU A 94 2.75 6.53 -25.32
CA LEU A 94 1.82 7.10 -24.35
C LEU A 94 2.48 7.26 -22.98
N ALA A 95 3.18 6.25 -22.48
CA ALA A 95 3.89 6.31 -21.22
C ALA A 95 4.96 7.42 -21.21
N ALA A 96 5.69 7.60 -22.31
CA ALA A 96 6.69 8.66 -22.46
C ALA A 96 6.07 10.05 -22.48
N GLU A 97 4.92 10.23 -23.14
CA GLU A 97 4.18 11.50 -23.13
C GLU A 97 3.68 11.85 -21.71
N LEU A 98 3.12 10.89 -21.00
CA LEU A 98 2.65 11.07 -19.63
C LEU A 98 3.80 11.40 -18.68
N TYR A 99 4.93 10.72 -18.81
CA TYR A 99 6.15 11.01 -18.05
C TYR A 99 6.62 12.44 -18.28
N LYS A 100 6.75 12.87 -19.53
CA LYS A 100 7.14 14.23 -19.91
C LYS A 100 6.21 15.30 -19.32
N ASN A 101 4.91 15.05 -19.34
CA ASN A 101 3.90 15.97 -18.79
C ASN A 101 3.98 16.13 -17.27
N THR A 102 4.45 15.14 -16.54
CA THR A 102 4.56 15.16 -15.07
C THR A 102 5.93 15.60 -14.58
N HIS A 103 6.96 15.50 -15.41
CA HIS A 103 8.35 15.80 -15.05
C HIS A 103 8.85 17.11 -15.68
N GLY A 104 7.96 18.11 -15.81
CA GLY A 104 8.35 19.45 -16.26
C GLY A 104 8.91 19.51 -17.67
N GLY A 105 8.55 18.55 -18.54
CA GLY A 105 9.02 18.49 -19.91
C GLY A 105 10.29 17.63 -20.11
N GLN A 106 10.77 16.97 -19.04
CA GLN A 106 11.90 16.04 -19.16
C GLN A 106 11.54 14.82 -20.03
N GLU A 107 12.49 14.38 -20.84
CA GLU A 107 12.38 13.16 -21.62
C GLU A 107 13.22 12.06 -20.97
N ILE A 108 12.71 10.84 -20.99
CA ILE A 108 13.46 9.67 -20.55
C ILE A 108 14.35 9.15 -21.68
N GLU A 109 15.55 8.70 -21.34
CA GLU A 109 16.52 8.20 -22.33
C GLU A 109 15.99 6.92 -23.03
N ASN A 110 15.39 6.01 -22.27
CA ASN A 110 14.79 4.80 -22.81
C ASN A 110 13.33 4.67 -22.35
N ARG A 111 12.38 4.92 -23.25
CA ARG A 111 10.94 4.84 -22.95
C ARG A 111 10.45 3.45 -22.48
N LYS A 112 11.20 2.38 -22.81
CA LYS A 112 10.86 1.03 -22.36
C LYS A 112 11.03 0.84 -20.85
N ASP A 113 11.84 1.67 -20.22
CA ASP A 113 12.03 1.64 -18.75
C ASP A 113 10.81 2.19 -17.98
N LEU A 114 9.86 2.80 -18.69
CA LEU A 114 8.63 3.35 -18.09
C LEU A 114 7.58 2.29 -17.78
N LEU A 115 7.59 1.15 -18.47
CA LEU A 115 6.62 0.09 -18.28
C LEU A 115 7.37 -1.21 -17.95
N SER A 116 7.24 -1.66 -16.72
CA SER A 116 7.86 -2.91 -16.31
C SER A 116 7.12 -4.10 -16.91
N THR A 117 7.86 -5.03 -17.49
CA THR A 117 7.32 -6.26 -18.09
C THR A 117 7.45 -7.48 -17.21
N GLY A 118 8.43 -7.46 -16.31
CA GLY A 118 8.83 -8.59 -15.48
C GLY A 118 8.55 -8.41 -13.99
N VAL A 119 9.04 -9.36 -13.22
CA VAL A 119 8.87 -9.43 -11.77
C VAL A 119 10.05 -8.74 -11.08
N VAL A 120 9.76 -7.91 -10.10
CA VAL A 120 10.80 -7.32 -9.24
C VAL A 120 11.50 -8.45 -8.47
N PRO A 121 12.84 -8.50 -8.44
CA PRO A 121 13.57 -9.52 -7.71
C PRO A 121 13.13 -9.58 -6.24
N TYR A 122 12.83 -10.78 -5.77
CA TYR A 122 12.50 -11.03 -4.37
C TYR A 122 13.77 -11.13 -3.53
N SER A 123 13.75 -10.55 -2.35
CA SER A 123 14.79 -10.69 -1.36
C SER A 123 14.16 -10.94 0.00
N ASP A 124 14.53 -12.04 0.67
CA ASP A 124 14.09 -12.33 2.03
C ASP A 124 14.47 -11.17 2.97
N GLY A 125 13.47 -10.58 3.62
CA GLY A 125 13.65 -9.52 4.60
C GLY A 125 13.79 -8.10 4.04
N VAL A 126 13.84 -7.90 2.72
CA VAL A 126 13.70 -6.57 2.13
C VAL A 126 12.23 -6.35 1.79
N ILE A 127 11.60 -5.54 2.59
CA ILE A 127 10.21 -5.19 2.37
C ILE A 127 10.19 -3.75 1.89
N ASN A 128 9.55 -3.53 0.75
CA ASN A 128 9.21 -2.20 0.29
C ASN A 128 8.22 -1.61 1.28
N THR A 129 8.74 -0.95 2.29
CA THR A 129 7.95 -0.28 3.31
C THR A 129 7.31 0.95 2.69
N THR A 130 6.10 0.80 2.20
CA THR A 130 5.29 1.97 1.89
C THR A 130 4.58 2.40 3.16
N MET A 131 4.58 3.69 3.45
CA MET A 131 3.79 4.25 4.56
C MET A 131 2.30 4.27 4.23
N GLY A 132 1.85 3.44 3.28
CA GLY A 132 0.47 3.24 2.94
C GLY A 132 -0.26 2.43 4.01
N ALA A 133 -1.54 2.69 4.22
CA ALA A 133 -2.44 1.87 5.01
C ALA A 133 -3.54 1.33 4.09
N THR A 134 -4.05 0.16 4.42
CA THR A 134 -5.13 -0.50 3.68
C THR A 134 -6.01 -1.29 4.64
N ASP A 135 -7.31 -1.34 4.38
CA ASP A 135 -8.28 -2.17 5.09
C ASP A 135 -8.03 -3.68 4.88
N ALA A 136 -7.27 -4.06 3.85
CA ALA A 136 -6.80 -5.44 3.68
C ALA A 136 -5.95 -5.93 4.87
N SER A 137 -5.41 -5.02 5.71
CA SER A 137 -4.71 -5.37 6.94
C SER A 137 -5.57 -6.15 7.93
N ASP A 138 -6.88 -5.92 7.97
CA ASP A 138 -7.82 -6.65 8.82
C ASP A 138 -7.75 -8.16 8.59
N MET A 139 -7.56 -8.59 7.34
CA MET A 139 -7.46 -10.01 6.99
C MET A 139 -6.24 -10.67 7.60
N THR A 140 -5.16 -9.92 7.83
CA THR A 140 -3.92 -10.45 8.41
C THR A 140 -4.05 -10.88 9.86
N TYR A 141 -5.12 -10.50 10.55
CA TYR A 141 -5.43 -10.92 11.91
C TYR A 141 -6.11 -12.29 11.99
N PHE A 142 -6.56 -12.82 10.86
CA PHE A 142 -7.29 -14.09 10.80
C PHE A 142 -6.55 -15.18 10.04
N ALA A 143 -5.69 -14.79 9.08
CA ALA A 143 -5.01 -15.75 8.21
C ALA A 143 -3.75 -15.15 7.56
N PRO A 144 -2.82 -16.03 7.11
CA PRO A 144 -1.76 -15.64 6.20
C PRO A 144 -2.33 -14.88 5.01
N THR A 145 -1.92 -13.63 4.84
CA THR A 145 -2.47 -12.74 3.81
C THR A 145 -1.35 -12.08 3.04
N ILE A 146 -1.56 -11.85 1.75
CA ILE A 146 -0.67 -11.10 0.89
C ILE A 146 -1.42 -10.00 0.16
N HIS A 147 -0.73 -8.89 -0.03
CA HIS A 147 -1.16 -7.83 -0.94
C HIS A 147 -0.14 -7.76 -2.09
N CYS A 148 -0.53 -8.16 -3.29
CA CYS A 148 0.31 -8.03 -4.46
C CYS A 148 -0.19 -6.89 -5.35
N GLN A 149 0.75 -6.17 -5.98
CA GLN A 149 0.45 -5.07 -6.88
C GLN A 149 0.67 -5.51 -8.33
N GLY A 150 -0.29 -5.17 -9.20
CA GLY A 150 -0.11 -5.22 -10.64
C GLY A 150 0.67 -4.00 -11.16
N LEU A 151 1.11 -4.08 -12.41
CA LEU A 151 1.82 -3.00 -13.09
C LEU A 151 0.80 -2.00 -13.67
N GLU A 152 0.67 -0.84 -13.06
CA GLU A 152 -0.27 0.20 -13.49
C GLU A 152 0.32 1.62 -13.44
N ARG A 153 1.61 1.73 -13.12
CA ARG A 153 2.24 3.03 -12.88
C ARG A 153 3.49 3.21 -13.71
N ILE A 154 3.65 4.41 -14.23
CA ILE A 154 4.96 4.87 -14.70
C ILE A 154 5.82 5.28 -13.48
N PRO A 155 7.15 5.11 -13.53
CA PRO A 155 8.05 5.51 -12.46
C PRO A 155 7.79 6.96 -11.99
N GLU A 156 7.94 7.20 -10.69
CA GLU A 156 7.85 8.51 -10.04
C GLU A 156 6.48 9.22 -10.16
N ALA A 157 5.48 8.61 -10.80
CA ALA A 157 4.17 9.24 -10.97
C ALA A 157 3.34 9.36 -9.68
N GLY A 158 3.78 8.75 -8.57
CA GLY A 158 3.01 8.71 -7.31
C GLY A 158 1.71 7.91 -7.44
N GLY A 159 1.20 7.38 -6.31
CA GLY A 159 0.04 6.48 -6.30
C GLY A 159 -1.33 7.17 -6.39
N HIS A 160 -1.40 8.48 -6.09
CA HIS A 160 -2.67 9.22 -5.98
C HIS A 160 -2.66 10.45 -6.86
N ASN A 161 -2.72 10.24 -8.17
CA ASN A 161 -2.78 11.31 -9.15
C ASN A 161 -3.65 10.93 -10.36
N TRP A 162 -3.91 11.91 -11.23
CA TRP A 162 -4.75 11.72 -12.41
C TRP A 162 -4.19 10.71 -13.41
N ILE A 163 -2.85 10.51 -13.47
CA ILE A 163 -2.21 9.55 -14.38
C ILE A 163 -2.60 8.12 -14.03
N VAL A 164 -2.57 7.78 -12.73
CA VAL A 164 -2.97 6.45 -12.28
C VAL A 164 -4.43 6.19 -12.66
N SER A 165 -5.32 7.16 -12.42
CA SER A 165 -6.73 7.06 -12.84
C SER A 165 -6.86 6.91 -14.37
N TYR A 166 -6.06 7.63 -15.13
CA TYR A 166 -6.06 7.55 -16.59
C TYR A 166 -5.55 6.18 -17.08
N LEU A 167 -4.40 5.74 -16.58
CA LEU A 167 -3.79 4.45 -16.95
C LEU A 167 -4.66 3.26 -16.56
N SER A 168 -5.36 3.32 -15.43
CA SER A 168 -6.27 2.25 -14.98
C SER A 168 -7.42 2.02 -15.97
N GLY A 169 -7.84 3.02 -16.73
CA GLY A 169 -8.86 2.92 -17.78
C GLY A 169 -8.29 2.61 -19.18
N MET A 170 -6.99 2.37 -19.30
CA MET A 170 -6.32 2.11 -20.58
C MET A 170 -5.80 0.67 -20.64
N ALA A 171 -5.42 0.22 -21.83
CA ALA A 171 -4.87 -1.13 -22.06
C ALA A 171 -3.68 -1.47 -21.14
N ILE A 172 -2.87 -0.48 -20.76
CA ILE A 172 -1.74 -0.65 -19.82
C ILE A 172 -2.25 -1.12 -18.46
N GLY A 173 -3.26 -0.47 -17.89
CA GLY A 173 -3.84 -0.86 -16.61
C GLY A 173 -4.59 -2.19 -16.68
N GLU A 174 -5.34 -2.43 -17.77
CA GLU A 174 -6.04 -3.70 -18.00
C GLU A 174 -5.03 -4.87 -18.06
N LYS A 175 -3.91 -4.72 -18.74
CA LYS A 175 -2.83 -5.72 -18.80
C LYS A 175 -2.26 -5.99 -17.41
N GLY A 176 -2.01 -4.95 -16.62
CA GLY A 176 -1.53 -5.08 -15.24
C GLY A 176 -2.51 -5.84 -14.35
N GLY A 177 -3.80 -5.54 -14.43
CA GLY A 177 -4.86 -6.24 -13.70
C GLY A 177 -4.98 -7.71 -14.09
N VAL A 178 -4.94 -8.01 -15.38
CA VAL A 178 -4.95 -9.39 -15.90
C VAL A 178 -3.70 -10.14 -15.45
N GLN A 179 -2.52 -9.50 -15.45
CA GLN A 179 -1.27 -10.10 -14.99
C GLN A 179 -1.35 -10.46 -13.50
N ALA A 180 -1.81 -9.54 -12.66
CA ALA A 180 -2.00 -9.80 -11.24
C ALA A 180 -2.96 -10.98 -11.00
N SER A 181 -4.04 -11.06 -11.77
CA SER A 181 -5.00 -12.17 -11.71
C SER A 181 -4.37 -13.52 -12.08
N LYS A 182 -3.49 -13.55 -13.09
CA LYS A 182 -2.75 -14.75 -13.49
C LYS A 182 -1.80 -15.20 -12.38
N VAL A 183 -1.07 -14.26 -11.76
CA VAL A 183 -0.15 -14.56 -10.66
C VAL A 183 -0.90 -15.13 -9.46
N LEU A 184 -2.00 -14.52 -9.05
CA LEU A 184 -2.83 -15.01 -7.95
C LEU A 184 -3.43 -16.39 -8.27
N SER A 185 -3.87 -16.61 -9.50
CA SER A 185 -4.39 -17.91 -9.94
C SER A 185 -3.31 -18.99 -9.93
N GLN A 186 -2.10 -18.66 -10.38
CA GLN A 186 -0.95 -19.57 -10.32
C GLN A 186 -0.57 -19.90 -8.87
N THR A 187 -0.56 -18.88 -7.99
CA THR A 187 -0.31 -19.07 -6.56
C THR A 187 -1.32 -20.02 -5.93
N ALA A 188 -2.60 -19.81 -6.22
CA ALA A 188 -3.66 -20.71 -5.73
C ALA A 188 -3.51 -22.14 -6.29
N TYR A 189 -3.17 -22.28 -7.55
CA TYR A 189 -2.92 -23.58 -8.18
C TYR A 189 -1.76 -24.31 -7.50
N ASP A 190 -0.63 -23.62 -7.27
CA ASP A 190 0.54 -24.21 -6.59
C ASP A 190 0.18 -24.66 -5.17
N ALA A 191 -0.61 -23.85 -4.44
CA ALA A 191 -1.11 -24.19 -3.10
C ALA A 191 -2.00 -25.44 -3.09
N PHE A 192 -2.85 -25.63 -4.10
CA PHE A 192 -3.68 -26.83 -4.22
C PHE A 192 -2.88 -28.06 -4.62
N CYS A 193 -1.80 -27.88 -5.40
CA CYS A 193 -0.94 -28.98 -5.80
C CYS A 193 0.04 -29.42 -4.71
N ASP A 194 0.47 -28.50 -3.87
CA ASP A 194 1.42 -28.76 -2.78
C ASP A 194 0.93 -28.13 -1.47
N HIS A 195 0.28 -28.97 -0.65
CA HIS A 195 -0.27 -28.52 0.63
C HIS A 195 0.80 -28.07 1.64
N SER A 196 2.04 -28.55 1.48
CA SER A 196 3.15 -28.16 2.38
C SER A 196 3.45 -26.65 2.32
N LEU A 197 3.20 -26.00 1.19
CA LEU A 197 3.34 -24.54 1.04
C LEU A 197 2.39 -23.77 1.97
N ILE A 198 1.17 -24.28 2.11
CA ILE A 198 0.17 -23.69 3.01
C ILE A 198 0.54 -23.96 4.48
N GLU A 199 1.01 -25.16 4.79
CA GLU A 199 1.49 -25.51 6.14
C GLU A 199 2.64 -24.58 6.56
N GLU A 200 3.62 -24.33 5.68
CA GLU A 200 4.72 -23.40 5.95
C GLU A 200 4.21 -21.97 6.24
N CYS A 201 3.23 -21.49 5.46
CA CYS A 201 2.62 -20.18 5.70
C CYS A 201 1.95 -20.09 7.07
N TRP A 202 1.17 -21.12 7.45
CA TRP A 202 0.50 -21.15 8.75
C TRP A 202 1.48 -21.30 9.91
N ASP A 203 2.54 -22.09 9.75
CA ASP A 203 3.57 -22.26 10.79
C ASP A 203 4.38 -20.97 11.01
N TYR A 204 4.61 -20.20 9.94
CA TYR A 204 5.20 -18.88 10.06
C TYR A 204 4.24 -17.91 10.75
N TYR A 205 2.99 -17.86 10.29
CA TYR A 205 1.95 -16.96 10.81
C TYR A 205 1.73 -17.16 12.32
N LYS A 206 1.65 -18.38 12.80
CA LYS A 206 1.52 -18.68 14.22
C LYS A 206 2.66 -18.11 15.07
N LYS A 207 3.86 -18.00 14.51
CA LYS A 207 5.04 -17.44 15.21
C LYS A 207 5.02 -15.91 15.30
N LEU A 208 4.23 -15.24 14.45
CA LEU A 208 4.07 -13.78 14.49
C LEU A 208 3.35 -13.32 15.76
N ASN A 209 2.64 -14.21 16.46
CA ASN A 209 1.83 -13.89 17.64
C ASN A 209 0.89 -12.69 17.40
N VAL A 210 0.24 -12.69 16.22
CA VAL A 210 -0.72 -11.63 15.85
C VAL A 210 -1.75 -11.44 16.97
N PRO A 211 -1.98 -10.21 17.47
CA PRO A 211 -2.94 -9.94 18.52
C PRO A 211 -4.36 -10.35 18.14
N ASP A 212 -5.22 -10.55 19.13
CA ASP A 212 -6.63 -10.75 18.87
C ASP A 212 -7.24 -9.47 18.28
N TYR A 213 -7.89 -9.59 17.13
CA TYR A 213 -8.53 -8.48 16.43
C TYR A 213 -9.53 -7.70 17.31
N ASP A 214 -10.25 -8.39 18.19
CA ASP A 214 -11.19 -7.75 19.11
C ASP A 214 -10.54 -6.81 20.13
N THR A 215 -9.22 -6.94 20.35
CA THR A 215 -8.46 -6.02 21.22
C THR A 215 -8.14 -4.68 20.57
N LEU A 216 -8.30 -4.57 19.25
CA LEU A 216 -8.03 -3.36 18.47
C LEU A 216 -9.19 -2.36 18.46
N LYS A 217 -10.33 -2.72 19.05
CA LYS A 217 -11.49 -1.82 19.11
C LYS A 217 -11.16 -0.58 19.94
N VAL A 218 -11.26 0.58 19.30
CA VAL A 218 -10.98 1.91 19.82
C VAL A 218 -12.27 2.51 20.42
#